data_c896f445ba6c6a662f2d07d6a671be15
#
_entry.id   c896f445ba6c6a662f2d07d6a671be15
#
_cell.length_a   1.000
_cell.length_b   1.000
_cell.length_c   1.000
_cell.angle_alpha   90.00
_cell.angle_beta   90.00
_cell.angle_gamma   90.00
#
_symmetry.space_group_name_H-M   'P 1'
#
loop_
_entity.id
_entity.type
_entity.pdbx_description
1 polymer ?
#
loop_
_entity_poly.entity_id
_entity_poly.type
_entity_poly.pdbx_seq_one_letter_code
_entity_poly.pdbx_strand_id
1 'polypeptide(L)'
;MRWTTVVALIALVGAAVWAEEGKERAFKFSKDDIDKVPKGWKAEKTGKGEGSVWKVVKDDTAPSKSGVALAQTAKSPGGVFNICVAEDTKYKDVELSVSFKAVAGDTDQGGGFVWRYQDNNNYYICRMNPLEDNYRVYKVVAGKRTELGRKEGLKVKAGEWHKLKVEVKGNKMEGYLDGEKMWEITDDTYQDAGKVGLWSKADAQSHFDEFKAEG
;
A
#
# COMPACT_ATOMS: atom_id res chain seq x y z
N MET A 1 9.42 -1.62 67.16
CA MET A 1 10.11 -1.45 65.87
C MET A 1 9.13 -1.86 64.77
N ARG A 2 8.48 -0.91 64.09
CA ARG A 2 7.49 -1.16 63.02
C ARG A 2 8.20 -0.92 61.69
N TRP A 3 8.30 -1.92 60.83
CA TRP A 3 8.86 -1.80 59.50
C TRP A 3 7.72 -1.49 58.52
N THR A 4 7.78 -0.33 57.92
CA THR A 4 6.87 0.10 56.83
C THR A 4 7.51 -0.28 55.52
N THR A 5 6.90 -1.23 54.82
CA THR A 5 7.28 -1.62 53.42
C THR A 5 6.67 -0.60 52.46
N VAL A 6 7.51 0.10 51.75
CA VAL A 6 7.09 0.97 50.66
C VAL A 6 7.07 0.11 49.38
N VAL A 7 5.89 -0.07 48.81
CA VAL A 7 5.71 -0.68 47.47
C VAL A 7 5.75 0.45 46.45
N ALA A 8 6.82 0.51 45.67
CA ALA A 8 6.90 1.41 44.52
C ALA A 8 6.14 0.81 43.34
N LEU A 9 5.01 1.41 42.95
CA LEU A 9 4.32 1.14 41.71
C LEU A 9 5.11 1.77 40.55
N ILE A 10 5.73 0.95 39.70
CA ILE A 10 6.30 1.38 38.42
C ILE A 10 5.16 1.40 37.41
N ALA A 11 4.65 2.59 37.08
CA ALA A 11 3.73 2.79 35.96
C ALA A 11 4.53 2.72 34.66
N LEU A 12 4.35 1.63 33.89
CA LEU A 12 4.80 1.54 32.51
C LEU A 12 3.90 2.46 31.66
N VAL A 13 4.38 3.67 31.37
CA VAL A 13 3.78 4.53 30.36
C VAL A 13 4.19 4.01 29.00
N GLY A 14 3.32 3.24 28.38
CA GLY A 14 3.45 2.88 26.97
C GLY A 14 3.29 4.16 26.13
N ALA A 15 4.38 4.69 25.61
CA ALA A 15 4.35 5.78 24.65
C ALA A 15 3.71 5.26 23.36
N ALA A 16 2.44 5.62 23.12
CA ALA A 16 1.85 5.50 21.80
C ALA A 16 2.61 6.50 20.90
N VAL A 17 3.40 5.96 19.97
CA VAL A 17 4.04 6.77 18.93
C VAL A 17 2.93 7.19 17.96
N TRP A 18 2.35 8.35 18.19
CA TRP A 18 1.50 9.03 17.21
C TRP A 18 2.41 9.50 16.07
N ALA A 19 2.05 9.19 14.81
CA ALA A 19 2.71 9.81 13.67
C ALA A 19 2.57 11.34 13.81
N GLU A 20 3.68 12.07 13.82
CA GLU A 20 3.68 13.54 13.82
C GLU A 20 3.05 13.99 12.49
N GLU A 21 1.96 14.76 12.56
CA GLU A 21 1.33 15.38 11.39
C GLU A 21 2.35 16.19 10.59
N GLY A 22 2.38 16.00 9.26
CA GLY A 22 3.26 16.73 8.33
C GLY A 22 4.67 16.16 8.16
N LYS A 23 4.99 14.96 8.66
CA LYS A 23 6.30 14.34 8.48
C LYS A 23 6.28 13.25 7.43
N GLU A 24 7.03 13.46 6.34
CA GLU A 24 7.24 12.43 5.31
C GLU A 24 7.97 11.22 5.90
N ARG A 25 7.40 10.04 5.72
CA ARG A 25 8.03 8.75 5.98
C ARG A 25 8.36 8.06 4.66
N ALA A 26 9.64 7.95 4.33
CA ALA A 26 10.12 7.20 3.18
C ALA A 26 10.46 5.76 3.58
N PHE A 27 9.94 4.79 2.85
CA PHE A 27 10.20 3.37 3.06
C PHE A 27 11.29 2.92 2.07
N LYS A 28 12.41 2.48 2.61
CA LYS A 28 13.57 2.03 1.82
C LYS A 28 13.66 0.51 1.84
N PHE A 29 13.93 -0.07 0.68
CA PHE A 29 14.21 -1.49 0.53
C PHE A 29 15.72 -1.70 0.36
N SER A 30 16.24 -2.77 0.95
CA SER A 30 17.67 -3.06 1.03
C SER A 30 18.01 -4.38 0.33
N LYS A 31 19.25 -4.50 -0.15
CA LYS A 31 19.78 -5.77 -0.66
C LYS A 31 19.83 -6.88 0.39
N ASP A 32 19.90 -6.51 1.67
CA ASP A 32 19.88 -7.46 2.80
C ASP A 32 18.50 -8.10 3.00
N ASP A 33 17.46 -7.50 2.43
CA ASP A 33 16.07 -7.99 2.49
C ASP A 33 15.70 -8.87 1.28
N ILE A 34 16.62 -9.13 0.33
CA ILE A 34 16.31 -9.95 -0.84
C ILE A 34 15.73 -11.30 -0.41
N ASP A 35 14.66 -11.72 -1.11
CA ASP A 35 13.83 -12.90 -0.86
C ASP A 35 13.04 -12.90 0.45
N LYS A 36 12.94 -11.76 1.15
CA LYS A 36 12.17 -11.58 2.38
C LYS A 36 11.16 -10.45 2.26
N VAL A 37 10.11 -10.50 3.06
CA VAL A 37 9.27 -9.32 3.35
C VAL A 37 10.10 -8.38 4.22
N PRO A 38 10.22 -7.08 3.90
CA PRO A 38 11.01 -6.16 4.70
C PRO A 38 10.46 -6.04 6.14
N LYS A 39 11.34 -5.74 7.08
CA LYS A 39 10.92 -5.48 8.47
C LYS A 39 9.90 -4.34 8.53
N GLY A 40 8.84 -4.51 9.31
CA GLY A 40 7.74 -3.55 9.45
C GLY A 40 6.69 -3.63 8.32
N TRP A 41 6.80 -4.63 7.45
CA TRP A 41 5.81 -4.94 6.44
C TRP A 41 5.19 -6.31 6.68
N LYS A 42 3.92 -6.46 6.31
CA LYS A 42 3.17 -7.72 6.44
C LYS A 42 2.42 -8.04 5.16
N ALA A 43 2.64 -9.25 4.63
CA ALA A 43 1.85 -9.78 3.53
C ALA A 43 0.47 -10.23 4.04
N GLU A 44 -0.58 -9.74 3.41
CA GLU A 44 -1.98 -10.03 3.70
C GLU A 44 -2.72 -10.29 2.39
N LYS A 45 -3.95 -10.78 2.46
CA LYS A 45 -4.80 -10.94 1.28
C LYS A 45 -6.28 -10.85 1.59
N THR A 46 -7.06 -10.38 0.61
CA THR A 46 -8.51 -10.56 0.55
C THR A 46 -8.84 -11.69 -0.41
N GLY A 47 -9.85 -12.47 -0.10
CA GLY A 47 -10.31 -13.59 -0.93
C GLY A 47 -9.73 -14.95 -0.53
N LYS A 48 -10.17 -15.98 -1.24
CA LYS A 48 -9.82 -17.39 -0.96
C LYS A 48 -8.80 -17.89 -1.99
N GLY A 49 -7.89 -18.75 -1.55
CA GLY A 49 -6.87 -19.39 -2.38
C GLY A 49 -5.46 -18.98 -1.95
N GLU A 50 -4.48 -19.50 -2.66
CA GLU A 50 -3.06 -19.17 -2.46
C GLU A 50 -2.76 -17.78 -3.01
N GLY A 51 -1.73 -17.14 -2.49
CA GLY A 51 -1.27 -15.85 -3.00
C GLY A 51 -0.70 -14.93 -1.95
N SER A 52 -0.47 -13.69 -2.39
CA SER A 52 0.13 -12.63 -1.59
C SER A 52 1.55 -12.96 -1.14
N VAL A 53 2.40 -13.28 -2.10
CA VAL A 53 3.84 -13.52 -1.87
C VAL A 53 4.59 -12.24 -2.18
N TRP A 54 4.98 -11.55 -1.13
CA TRP A 54 5.75 -10.31 -1.20
C TRP A 54 7.18 -10.53 -0.75
N LYS A 55 8.11 -9.96 -1.48
CA LYS A 55 9.53 -10.02 -1.15
C LYS A 55 10.33 -8.93 -1.86
N VAL A 56 11.47 -8.57 -1.31
CA VAL A 56 12.44 -7.73 -2.03
C VAL A 56 13.10 -8.57 -3.12
N VAL A 57 13.20 -8.01 -4.32
CA VAL A 57 13.85 -8.62 -5.48
C VAL A 57 14.91 -7.69 -6.07
N LYS A 58 15.85 -8.24 -6.82
CA LYS A 58 16.77 -7.44 -7.63
C LYS A 58 16.04 -6.73 -8.76
N ASP A 59 16.28 -5.46 -8.92
CA ASP A 59 15.80 -4.66 -10.03
C ASP A 59 16.76 -3.50 -10.29
N ASP A 60 17.66 -3.67 -11.23
CA ASP A 60 18.70 -2.68 -11.55
C ASP A 60 18.12 -1.41 -12.20
N THR A 61 16.82 -1.46 -12.59
CA THR A 61 16.08 -0.30 -13.12
C THR A 61 15.31 0.47 -12.03
N ALA A 62 15.40 0.05 -10.76
CA ALA A 62 14.71 0.69 -9.63
C ALA A 62 15.02 2.20 -9.55
N PRO A 63 14.02 3.09 -9.50
CA PRO A 63 14.21 4.55 -9.53
C PRO A 63 15.08 5.09 -8.41
N SER A 64 15.02 4.49 -7.21
CA SER A 64 15.85 4.85 -6.04
C SER A 64 17.35 4.57 -6.22
N LYS A 65 17.75 3.86 -7.31
CA LYS A 65 19.10 3.38 -7.55
C LYS A 65 19.64 2.39 -6.50
N SER A 66 18.77 1.83 -5.69
CA SER A 66 19.12 0.79 -4.69
C SER A 66 19.49 -0.55 -5.36
N GLY A 67 19.02 -0.78 -6.59
CA GLY A 67 19.13 -2.05 -7.33
C GLY A 67 18.16 -3.13 -6.82
N VAL A 68 17.14 -2.75 -6.04
CA VAL A 68 16.11 -3.64 -5.51
C VAL A 68 14.74 -2.96 -5.50
N ALA A 69 13.68 -3.76 -5.49
CA ALA A 69 12.30 -3.32 -5.34
C ALA A 69 11.52 -4.29 -4.44
N LEU A 70 10.46 -3.82 -3.78
CA LEU A 70 9.48 -4.71 -3.15
C LEU A 70 8.53 -5.26 -4.23
N ALA A 71 8.40 -6.56 -4.32
CA ALA A 71 7.64 -7.22 -5.38
C ALA A 71 6.54 -8.13 -4.85
N GLN A 72 5.38 -8.10 -5.50
CA GLN A 72 4.39 -9.17 -5.46
C GLN A 72 4.75 -10.16 -6.57
N THR A 73 4.96 -11.45 -6.23
CA THR A 73 5.48 -12.47 -7.14
C THR A 73 4.56 -13.68 -7.31
N ALA A 74 3.49 -13.81 -6.54
CA ALA A 74 2.55 -14.92 -6.66
C ALA A 74 1.67 -14.79 -7.90
N LYS A 75 1.31 -15.93 -8.49
CA LYS A 75 0.24 -16.08 -9.48
C LYS A 75 -1.02 -16.53 -8.75
N SER A 76 -1.73 -15.57 -8.15
CA SER A 76 -2.93 -15.83 -7.36
C SER A 76 -4.16 -16.02 -8.24
N PRO A 77 -5.22 -16.71 -7.78
CA PRO A 77 -6.50 -16.76 -8.47
C PRO A 77 -7.13 -15.37 -8.66
N GLY A 78 -7.95 -15.20 -9.70
CA GLY A 78 -8.56 -13.92 -10.10
C GLY A 78 -9.35 -13.19 -9.01
N GLY A 79 -9.87 -13.90 -8.00
CA GLY A 79 -10.58 -13.33 -6.85
C GLY A 79 -9.70 -12.94 -5.65
N VAL A 80 -8.40 -13.09 -5.75
CA VAL A 80 -7.44 -12.76 -4.66
C VAL A 80 -6.89 -11.35 -4.87
N PHE A 81 -6.93 -10.55 -3.80
CA PHE A 81 -6.24 -9.27 -3.73
C PHE A 81 -5.00 -9.44 -2.85
N ASN A 82 -3.84 -9.18 -3.42
CA ASN A 82 -2.55 -9.29 -2.74
C ASN A 82 -2.21 -7.96 -2.07
N ILE A 83 -1.96 -7.96 -0.77
CA ILE A 83 -1.75 -6.74 0.02
C ILE A 83 -0.40 -6.86 0.75
N CYS A 84 0.34 -5.77 0.82
CA CYS A 84 1.51 -5.64 1.68
C CYS A 84 1.36 -4.37 2.52
N VAL A 85 1.15 -4.53 3.82
CA VAL A 85 0.81 -3.46 4.75
C VAL A 85 2.05 -3.00 5.51
N ALA A 86 2.27 -1.69 5.60
CA ALA A 86 3.26 -1.10 6.49
C ALA A 86 2.68 -1.07 7.92
N GLU A 87 3.17 -1.95 8.82
CA GLU A 87 2.51 -2.26 10.10
C GLU A 87 2.50 -1.09 11.08
N ASP A 88 3.61 -0.33 11.14
CA ASP A 88 3.78 0.80 12.06
C ASP A 88 3.26 2.11 11.45
N THR A 89 2.09 2.07 10.80
CA THR A 89 1.46 3.25 10.19
C THR A 89 0.03 3.42 10.64
N LYS A 90 -0.41 4.68 10.77
CA LYS A 90 -1.80 5.01 11.10
C LYS A 90 -2.09 6.43 10.65
N TYR A 91 -2.75 6.58 9.50
CA TYR A 91 -3.09 7.88 8.90
C TYR A 91 -4.60 8.00 8.71
N LYS A 92 -5.15 9.19 8.98
CA LYS A 92 -6.50 9.58 8.61
C LYS A 92 -6.46 10.35 7.29
N ASP A 93 -5.70 11.42 7.26
CA ASP A 93 -5.37 12.18 6.07
C ASP A 93 -3.93 11.84 5.68
N VAL A 94 -3.65 11.69 4.39
CA VAL A 94 -2.33 11.25 3.94
C VAL A 94 -2.11 11.55 2.46
N GLU A 95 -0.90 11.93 2.11
CA GLU A 95 -0.37 11.83 0.75
C GLU A 95 0.48 10.54 0.67
N LEU A 96 0.16 9.67 -0.29
CA LEU A 96 0.96 8.49 -0.61
C LEU A 96 1.55 8.62 -2.00
N SER A 97 2.79 8.23 -2.16
CA SER A 97 3.42 8.10 -3.47
C SER A 97 4.25 6.82 -3.58
N VAL A 98 4.31 6.25 -4.78
CA VAL A 98 5.14 5.07 -5.09
C VAL A 98 5.54 5.07 -6.56
N SER A 99 6.72 4.58 -6.86
CA SER A 99 7.09 4.14 -8.19
C SER A 99 6.60 2.70 -8.37
N PHE A 100 5.79 2.45 -9.40
CA PHE A 100 5.17 1.16 -9.73
C PHE A 100 5.61 0.69 -11.11
N LYS A 101 5.91 -0.61 -11.25
CA LYS A 101 6.16 -1.26 -12.53
C LYS A 101 5.39 -2.57 -12.60
N ALA A 102 4.51 -2.71 -13.60
CA ALA A 102 3.88 -3.99 -13.95
C ALA A 102 4.92 -4.87 -14.65
N VAL A 103 5.17 -6.06 -14.13
CA VAL A 103 6.21 -6.96 -14.67
C VAL A 103 5.60 -8.07 -15.51
N ALA A 104 4.55 -8.71 -15.02
CA ALA A 104 3.86 -9.80 -15.70
C ALA A 104 2.45 -9.98 -15.14
N GLY A 105 1.65 -10.74 -15.85
CA GLY A 105 0.28 -11.14 -15.53
C GLY A 105 -0.54 -11.30 -16.80
N ASP A 106 -1.28 -12.38 -16.88
CA ASP A 106 -2.15 -12.67 -18.03
C ASP A 106 -3.60 -12.27 -17.75
N THR A 107 -4.02 -12.37 -16.47
CA THR A 107 -5.36 -12.01 -15.99
C THR A 107 -5.41 -10.56 -15.50
N ASP A 108 -4.34 -10.09 -14.84
CA ASP A 108 -4.24 -8.75 -14.28
C ASP A 108 -2.77 -8.28 -14.29
N GLN A 109 -2.54 -6.96 -14.42
CA GLN A 109 -1.22 -6.34 -14.30
C GLN A 109 -1.26 -5.13 -13.36
N GLY A 110 -2.33 -5.02 -12.57
CA GLY A 110 -2.57 -3.87 -11.72
C GLY A 110 -1.76 -3.83 -10.45
N GLY A 111 -1.34 -2.63 -10.08
CA GLY A 111 -0.71 -2.35 -8.80
C GLY A 111 -0.94 -0.92 -8.33
N GLY A 112 -0.84 -0.71 -7.03
CA GLY A 112 -1.04 0.59 -6.39
C GLY A 112 -1.06 0.54 -4.87
N PHE A 113 -1.92 1.35 -4.25
CA PHE A 113 -1.97 1.57 -2.81
C PHE A 113 -3.17 0.96 -2.12
N VAL A 114 -3.01 0.72 -0.80
CA VAL A 114 -4.12 0.71 0.17
C VAL A 114 -3.95 1.86 1.16
N TRP A 115 -5.06 2.42 1.63
CA TRP A 115 -5.09 3.39 2.73
C TRP A 115 -6.33 3.20 3.60
N ARG A 116 -6.30 3.82 4.79
CA ARG A 116 -7.30 3.58 5.84
C ARG A 116 -7.59 2.08 6.01
N TYR A 117 -6.53 1.27 5.90
CA TYR A 117 -6.62 -0.17 6.06
C TYR A 117 -6.93 -0.53 7.50
N GLN A 118 -8.10 -1.12 7.74
CA GLN A 118 -8.55 -1.59 9.04
C GLN A 118 -8.19 -3.07 9.24
N ASP A 119 -8.44 -3.88 8.22
CA ASP A 119 -8.11 -5.31 8.11
C ASP A 119 -8.10 -5.73 6.63
N ASN A 120 -7.81 -7.01 6.36
CA ASN A 120 -7.71 -7.56 5.00
C ASN A 120 -9.03 -7.62 4.21
N ASN A 121 -10.14 -7.17 4.78
CA ASN A 121 -11.45 -7.11 4.14
C ASN A 121 -12.05 -5.69 4.12
N ASN A 122 -11.38 -4.71 4.75
CA ASN A 122 -11.92 -3.37 4.96
C ASN A 122 -10.85 -2.28 4.75
N TYR A 123 -10.87 -1.63 3.56
CA TYR A 123 -9.87 -0.63 3.16
C TYR A 123 -10.28 0.10 1.88
N TYR A 124 -9.61 1.20 1.56
CA TYR A 124 -9.59 1.79 0.22
C TYR A 124 -8.40 1.29 -0.59
N ILE A 125 -8.55 1.22 -1.92
CA ILE A 125 -7.46 0.95 -2.87
C ILE A 125 -7.56 1.83 -4.12
N CYS A 126 -6.44 2.15 -4.71
CA CYS A 126 -6.37 2.52 -6.12
C CYS A 126 -5.32 1.65 -6.83
N ARG A 127 -5.50 1.47 -8.12
CA ARG A 127 -4.56 0.70 -8.94
C ARG A 127 -4.50 1.21 -10.38
N MET A 128 -3.32 1.35 -10.91
CA MET A 128 -3.07 1.48 -12.34
C MET A 128 -2.88 0.09 -12.94
N ASN A 129 -3.43 -0.14 -14.13
CA ASN A 129 -3.33 -1.43 -14.82
C ASN A 129 -3.06 -1.21 -16.32
N PRO A 130 -1.84 -1.47 -16.79
CA PRO A 130 -1.50 -1.33 -18.22
C PRO A 130 -2.22 -2.33 -19.13
N LEU A 131 -2.60 -3.52 -18.62
CA LEU A 131 -3.37 -4.50 -19.40
C LEU A 131 -4.79 -4.03 -19.70
N GLU A 132 -5.37 -3.20 -18.84
CA GLU A 132 -6.72 -2.65 -18.97
C GLU A 132 -6.73 -1.17 -19.37
N ASP A 133 -5.58 -0.54 -19.59
CA ASP A 133 -5.43 0.88 -19.97
C ASP A 133 -6.15 1.84 -19.01
N ASN A 134 -6.12 1.57 -17.69
CA ASN A 134 -6.88 2.39 -16.74
C ASN A 134 -6.22 2.56 -15.37
N TYR A 135 -6.67 3.61 -14.66
CA TYR A 135 -6.37 3.87 -13.26
C TYR A 135 -7.68 4.02 -12.49
N ARG A 136 -7.96 3.11 -11.58
CA ARG A 136 -9.23 3.03 -10.86
C ARG A 136 -9.04 3.12 -9.36
N VAL A 137 -10.09 3.63 -8.67
CA VAL A 137 -10.19 3.71 -7.22
C VAL A 137 -11.41 2.94 -6.74
N TYR A 138 -11.25 2.25 -5.60
CA TYR A 138 -12.29 1.38 -5.03
C TYR A 138 -12.30 1.47 -3.52
N LYS A 139 -13.42 1.03 -2.92
CA LYS A 139 -13.48 0.55 -1.54
C LYS A 139 -13.67 -0.96 -1.49
N VAL A 140 -13.12 -1.58 -0.46
CA VAL A 140 -13.36 -2.97 -0.10
C VAL A 140 -14.05 -2.99 1.25
N VAL A 141 -15.26 -3.53 1.30
CA VAL A 141 -16.10 -3.64 2.51
C VAL A 141 -16.48 -5.10 2.68
N ALA A 142 -16.14 -5.69 3.83
CA ALA A 142 -16.36 -7.11 4.10
C ALA A 142 -15.85 -8.02 2.95
N GLY A 143 -14.69 -7.68 2.39
CA GLY A 143 -14.05 -8.40 1.29
C GLY A 143 -14.66 -8.14 -0.11
N LYS A 144 -15.73 -7.36 -0.20
CA LYS A 144 -16.38 -7.02 -1.49
C LYS A 144 -15.88 -5.68 -2.00
N ARG A 145 -15.29 -5.69 -3.22
CA ARG A 145 -14.79 -4.49 -3.89
C ARG A 145 -15.89 -3.76 -4.66
N THR A 146 -15.97 -2.44 -4.46
CA THR A 146 -16.88 -1.53 -5.18
C THR A 146 -16.07 -0.39 -5.78
N GLU A 147 -16.25 -0.10 -7.08
CA GLU A 147 -15.60 1.00 -7.76
C GLU A 147 -16.21 2.35 -7.34
N LEU A 148 -15.34 3.36 -7.12
CA LEU A 148 -15.71 4.71 -6.77
C LEU A 148 -15.41 5.71 -7.88
N GLY A 149 -14.41 5.42 -8.72
CA GLY A 149 -14.02 6.28 -9.83
C GLY A 149 -12.90 5.68 -10.67
N ARG A 150 -12.69 6.28 -11.85
CA ARG A 150 -11.69 5.80 -12.80
C ARG A 150 -11.28 6.83 -13.84
N LYS A 151 -10.10 6.57 -14.45
CA LYS A 151 -9.65 7.11 -15.72
C LYS A 151 -9.37 5.95 -16.66
N GLU A 152 -9.93 6.02 -17.85
CA GLU A 152 -9.75 5.04 -18.93
C GLU A 152 -8.89 5.61 -20.07
N GLY A 153 -8.42 4.72 -20.96
CA GLY A 153 -7.69 5.10 -22.16
C GLY A 153 -6.27 5.59 -21.90
N LEU A 154 -5.65 5.13 -20.81
CA LEU A 154 -4.26 5.44 -20.49
C LEU A 154 -3.33 4.62 -21.38
N LYS A 155 -2.31 5.29 -21.94
CA LYS A 155 -1.28 4.62 -22.75
C LYS A 155 -0.04 4.36 -21.90
N VAL A 156 -0.19 3.50 -20.90
CA VAL A 156 0.90 3.06 -20.03
C VAL A 156 1.37 1.67 -20.46
N LYS A 157 2.66 1.40 -20.34
CA LYS A 157 3.25 0.13 -20.78
C LYS A 157 3.70 -0.70 -19.60
N ALA A 158 3.49 -2.02 -19.69
CA ALA A 158 4.15 -2.95 -18.80
C ALA A 158 5.68 -2.88 -19.00
N GLY A 159 6.44 -3.13 -17.92
CA GLY A 159 7.90 -3.06 -17.91
C GLY A 159 8.47 -1.65 -17.68
N GLU A 160 7.67 -0.60 -17.73
CA GLU A 160 8.09 0.78 -17.45
C GLU A 160 7.70 1.20 -16.02
N TRP A 161 8.51 2.06 -15.40
CA TRP A 161 8.23 2.64 -14.10
C TRP A 161 7.33 3.87 -14.25
N HIS A 162 6.27 3.91 -13.44
CA HIS A 162 5.31 5.01 -13.37
C HIS A 162 5.18 5.51 -11.93
N LYS A 163 5.02 6.82 -11.74
CA LYS A 163 4.80 7.43 -10.43
C LYS A 163 3.31 7.50 -10.13
N LEU A 164 2.85 6.76 -9.14
CA LEU A 164 1.51 6.87 -8.60
C LEU A 164 1.52 7.78 -7.38
N LYS A 165 0.46 8.58 -7.22
CA LYS A 165 0.20 9.37 -6.02
C LYS A 165 -1.29 9.35 -5.69
N VAL A 166 -1.63 9.36 -4.40
CA VAL A 166 -2.97 9.61 -3.88
C VAL A 166 -2.91 10.64 -2.77
N GLU A 167 -3.80 11.62 -2.81
CA GLU A 167 -4.02 12.60 -1.74
C GLU A 167 -5.37 12.31 -1.09
N VAL A 168 -5.38 12.20 0.23
CA VAL A 168 -6.57 11.92 1.04
C VAL A 168 -6.72 12.99 2.10
N LYS A 169 -7.83 13.77 2.04
CA LYS A 169 -8.15 14.81 3.01
C LYS A 169 -9.64 14.76 3.37
N GLY A 170 -9.94 14.40 4.60
CA GLY A 170 -11.31 14.13 5.02
C GLY A 170 -11.92 12.99 4.18
N ASN A 171 -13.04 13.26 3.51
CA ASN A 171 -13.69 12.30 2.61
C ASN A 171 -13.30 12.51 1.13
N LYS A 172 -12.50 13.53 0.82
CA LYS A 172 -12.03 13.83 -0.54
C LYS A 172 -10.75 13.07 -0.83
N MET A 173 -10.67 12.45 -2.01
CA MET A 173 -9.53 11.67 -2.45
C MET A 173 -9.22 11.98 -3.91
N GLU A 174 -7.94 12.17 -4.22
CA GLU A 174 -7.45 12.48 -5.55
C GLU A 174 -6.33 11.52 -5.94
N GLY A 175 -6.34 11.04 -7.18
CA GLY A 175 -5.31 10.14 -7.69
C GLY A 175 -4.57 10.73 -8.88
N TYR A 176 -3.24 10.51 -8.89
CA TYR A 176 -2.34 11.05 -9.90
C TYR A 176 -1.46 9.96 -10.49
N LEU A 177 -1.18 10.07 -11.78
CA LEU A 177 -0.25 9.24 -12.52
C LEU A 177 0.76 10.16 -13.22
N ASP A 178 2.06 9.94 -12.95
CA ASP A 178 3.15 10.72 -13.52
C ASP A 178 2.97 12.26 -13.38
N GLY A 179 2.37 12.68 -12.26
CA GLY A 179 2.08 14.07 -11.91
C GLY A 179 0.76 14.62 -12.45
N GLU A 180 0.05 13.90 -13.32
CA GLU A 180 -1.24 14.31 -13.86
C GLU A 180 -2.40 13.76 -13.05
N LYS A 181 -3.40 14.61 -12.71
CA LYS A 181 -4.60 14.17 -11.98
C LYS A 181 -5.50 13.30 -12.86
N MET A 182 -5.77 12.08 -12.41
CA MET A 182 -6.54 11.08 -13.13
C MET A 182 -7.98 10.98 -12.66
N TRP A 183 -8.22 11.11 -11.35
CA TRP A 183 -9.54 11.01 -10.75
C TRP A 183 -9.62 11.81 -9.44
N GLU A 184 -10.84 12.21 -9.12
CA GLU A 184 -11.23 12.83 -7.85
C GLU A 184 -12.56 12.23 -7.42
N ILE A 185 -12.65 11.82 -6.15
CA ILE A 185 -13.87 11.23 -5.58
C ILE A 185 -14.10 11.71 -4.15
N THR A 186 -15.31 11.52 -3.64
CA THR A 186 -15.65 11.63 -2.22
C THR A 186 -16.32 10.34 -1.76
N ASP A 187 -15.91 9.81 -0.59
CA ASP A 187 -16.55 8.65 0.03
C ASP A 187 -16.33 8.68 1.55
N ASP A 188 -17.39 8.39 2.32
CA ASP A 188 -17.41 8.45 3.78
C ASP A 188 -17.36 7.08 4.46
N THR A 189 -17.06 6.00 3.74
CA THR A 189 -17.13 4.62 4.26
C THR A 189 -16.15 4.39 5.42
N TYR A 190 -14.91 4.85 5.27
CA TYR A 190 -13.90 4.77 6.32
C TYR A 190 -13.44 6.17 6.70
N GLN A 191 -13.83 6.63 7.90
CA GLN A 191 -13.46 7.95 8.43
C GLN A 191 -12.34 7.88 9.47
N ASP A 192 -12.08 6.68 10.00
CA ASP A 192 -11.03 6.46 10.98
C ASP A 192 -9.66 6.31 10.32
N ALA A 193 -8.61 6.66 11.09
CA ALA A 193 -7.25 6.41 10.68
C ALA A 193 -6.97 4.92 10.54
N GLY A 194 -6.21 4.55 9.53
CA GLY A 194 -5.82 3.17 9.27
C GLY A 194 -4.41 3.07 8.72
N LYS A 195 -3.96 1.83 8.49
CA LYS A 195 -2.65 1.58 7.91
C LYS A 195 -2.63 1.93 6.43
N VAL A 196 -1.42 2.05 5.88
CA VAL A 196 -1.15 2.21 4.46
C VAL A 196 -0.32 1.03 3.94
N GLY A 197 -0.30 0.85 2.63
CA GLY A 197 0.47 -0.23 2.02
C GLY A 197 0.30 -0.31 0.52
N LEU A 198 0.72 -1.45 -0.03
CA LEU A 198 0.73 -1.75 -1.46
C LEU A 198 -0.30 -2.82 -1.80
N TRP A 199 -0.76 -2.80 -3.03
CA TRP A 199 -1.81 -3.69 -3.50
C TRP A 199 -1.55 -4.18 -4.93
N SER A 200 -1.96 -5.42 -5.18
CA SER A 200 -2.00 -6.04 -6.50
C SER A 200 -3.16 -7.03 -6.55
N LYS A 201 -3.43 -7.64 -7.71
CA LYS A 201 -4.54 -8.58 -7.86
C LYS A 201 -4.15 -9.78 -8.72
N ALA A 202 -4.73 -10.92 -8.39
CA ALA A 202 -4.63 -12.14 -9.19
C ALA A 202 -3.16 -12.51 -9.47
N ASP A 203 -2.84 -12.78 -10.73
CA ASP A 203 -1.52 -13.16 -11.23
C ASP A 203 -0.60 -11.96 -11.57
N ALA A 204 -1.03 -10.73 -11.26
CA ALA A 204 -0.21 -9.55 -11.49
C ALA A 204 1.07 -9.61 -10.67
N GLN A 205 2.21 -9.70 -11.36
CA GLN A 205 3.54 -9.55 -10.78
C GLN A 205 3.96 -8.09 -10.93
N SER A 206 4.24 -7.44 -9.80
CA SER A 206 4.43 -6.00 -9.76
C SER A 206 5.59 -5.65 -8.87
N HIS A 207 6.40 -4.67 -9.30
CA HIS A 207 7.50 -4.09 -8.51
C HIS A 207 7.12 -2.69 -8.01
N PHE A 208 7.59 -2.38 -6.81
CA PHE A 208 7.33 -1.11 -6.12
C PHE A 208 8.63 -0.58 -5.51
N ASP A 209 8.86 0.73 -5.69
CA ASP A 209 10.01 1.44 -5.15
C ASP A 209 9.61 2.85 -4.71
N GLU A 210 10.45 3.52 -3.92
CA GLU A 210 10.23 4.89 -3.43
C GLU A 210 8.85 5.11 -2.78
N PHE A 211 8.34 4.13 -2.02
CA PHE A 211 7.08 4.31 -1.29
C PHE A 211 7.26 5.34 -0.19
N LYS A 212 6.36 6.34 -0.16
CA LYS A 212 6.33 7.43 0.80
C LYS A 212 4.91 7.65 1.32
N ALA A 213 4.82 8.06 2.58
CA ALA A 213 3.59 8.51 3.22
C ALA A 213 3.86 9.80 4.01
N GLU A 214 3.02 10.82 3.80
CA GLU A 214 3.05 12.09 4.50
C GLU A 214 1.64 12.38 5.03
N GLY A 215 1.51 12.66 6.35
CA GLY A 215 0.22 12.86 7.01
C GLY A 215 0.13 14.11 7.81
#